data_e2c1a40093cd79d846d62255bd609e26
#
_entry.id   e2c1a40093cd79d846d62255bd609e26
#
_cell.length_a   1.000
_cell.length_b   1.000
_cell.length_c   1.000
_cell.angle_alpha   90.00
_cell.angle_beta   90.00
_cell.angle_gamma   90.00
#
_symmetry.space_group_name_H-M   'P 1'
#
loop_
_entity.id
_entity.type
_entity.pdbx_description
1 polymer ?
#
loop_
_entity_poly.entity_id
_entity_poly.type
_entity_poly.pdbx_seq_one_letter_code
_entity_poly.pdbx_strand_id
1 'polypeptide(L)'
;YLPVMCDKYIIVEGASMFLAGPALVKAAIGQNIDQETLGGANTHSAISGTVDYHEKDDISALDKAKKLLTSVNFKKTKFIHPGESKNPRFSKESIISLFDPISPNQYDIIEIIARIVDDSCFNEFKKNYGKTLVCGTARLGGFPIGIVANQRKIQKNELGQLEMGGVIYSDSADKAARFIMNCNQDRIPLLFIHDVN
;
A
#
# COMPACT_ATOMS: atom_id res chain seq x y z
N TYR A 1 -2.01 -1.87 -20.96
CA TYR A 1 -3.42 -1.68 -20.65
C TYR A 1 -3.98 -2.80 -19.77
N LEU A 2 -3.79 -4.08 -20.17
CA LEU A 2 -4.31 -5.24 -19.42
C LEU A 2 -3.88 -5.28 -17.95
N PRO A 3 -2.60 -5.09 -17.58
CA PRO A 3 -2.19 -5.17 -16.18
C PRO A 3 -2.93 -4.17 -15.27
N VAL A 4 -3.19 -2.95 -15.75
CA VAL A 4 -3.89 -1.91 -14.98
C VAL A 4 -5.37 -2.23 -14.77
N MET A 5 -5.95 -3.07 -15.62
CA MET A 5 -7.35 -3.54 -15.51
C MET A 5 -7.51 -4.69 -14.52
N CYS A 6 -6.42 -5.28 -14.04
CA CYS A 6 -6.46 -6.36 -13.05
C CYS A 6 -6.76 -5.83 -11.64
N ASP A 7 -7.26 -6.71 -10.76
CA ASP A 7 -7.56 -6.37 -9.36
C ASP A 7 -6.30 -6.13 -8.54
N LYS A 8 -5.20 -6.79 -8.89
CA LYS A 8 -3.88 -6.65 -8.23
C LYS A 8 -2.80 -6.58 -9.30
N TYR A 9 -1.92 -5.60 -9.16
CA TYR A 9 -0.81 -5.40 -10.07
C TYR A 9 0.53 -5.30 -9.32
N ILE A 10 1.46 -6.19 -9.66
CA ILE A 10 2.82 -6.25 -9.12
C ILE A 10 3.78 -5.88 -10.24
N ILE A 11 4.74 -5.00 -9.97
CA ILE A 11 5.86 -4.68 -10.85
C ILE A 11 7.17 -5.03 -10.15
N VAL A 12 8.17 -5.41 -10.93
CA VAL A 12 9.53 -5.72 -10.44
C VAL A 12 10.46 -4.57 -10.80
N GLU A 13 11.45 -4.32 -9.95
CA GLU A 13 12.50 -3.32 -10.20
C GLU A 13 13.13 -3.52 -11.58
N GLY A 14 13.32 -2.42 -12.33
CA GLY A 14 13.84 -2.45 -13.70
C GLY A 14 12.83 -2.86 -14.78
N ALA A 15 11.62 -3.29 -14.40
CA ALA A 15 10.53 -3.51 -15.35
C ALA A 15 9.85 -2.20 -15.73
N SER A 16 9.18 -2.20 -16.86
CA SER A 16 8.48 -1.02 -17.36
C SER A 16 7.20 -1.39 -18.10
N MET A 17 6.26 -0.46 -18.13
CA MET A 17 4.99 -0.62 -18.81
C MET A 17 4.60 0.65 -19.54
N PHE A 18 4.27 0.55 -20.81
CA PHE A 18 3.83 1.69 -21.63
C PHE A 18 2.63 1.33 -22.51
N LEU A 19 1.89 2.34 -22.93
CA LEU A 19 1.04 2.25 -24.12
C LEU A 19 1.86 2.47 -25.39
N ALA A 20 2.82 3.42 -25.32
CA ALA A 20 3.73 3.74 -26.38
C ALA A 20 5.14 3.87 -25.80
N GLY A 21 6.10 3.07 -26.27
CA GLY A 21 7.47 3.11 -25.79
C GLY A 21 8.23 4.37 -26.23
N PRO A 22 9.45 4.62 -25.69
CA PRO A 22 10.23 5.83 -25.96
C PRO A 22 10.44 6.13 -27.45
N ALA A 23 10.68 5.09 -28.27
CA ALA A 23 10.86 5.25 -29.71
C ALA A 23 9.61 5.83 -30.41
N LEU A 24 8.43 5.37 -30.02
CA LEU A 24 7.18 5.84 -30.56
C LEU A 24 6.85 7.27 -30.10
N VAL A 25 7.13 7.58 -28.82
CA VAL A 25 6.99 8.95 -28.28
C VAL A 25 7.89 9.91 -29.06
N LYS A 26 9.15 9.53 -29.31
CA LYS A 26 10.07 10.32 -30.11
C LYS A 26 9.56 10.54 -31.54
N ALA A 27 9.03 9.50 -32.18
CA ALA A 27 8.52 9.60 -33.53
C ALA A 27 7.25 10.45 -33.64
N ALA A 28 6.36 10.37 -32.63
CA ALA A 28 5.07 11.02 -32.65
C ALA A 28 5.13 12.50 -32.27
N ILE A 29 5.91 12.85 -31.24
CA ILE A 29 5.95 14.21 -30.65
C ILE A 29 7.36 14.80 -30.53
N GLY A 30 8.41 14.10 -31.01
CA GLY A 30 9.78 14.56 -30.99
C GLY A 30 10.47 14.54 -29.61
N GLN A 31 9.79 14.08 -28.56
CA GLN A 31 10.32 14.07 -27.21
C GLN A 31 11.27 12.91 -26.99
N ASN A 32 12.51 13.18 -26.54
CA ASN A 32 13.41 12.14 -26.04
C ASN A 32 13.14 11.91 -24.56
N ILE A 33 12.74 10.71 -24.20
CA ILE A 33 12.48 10.28 -22.81
C ILE A 33 13.05 8.88 -22.65
N ASP A 34 13.67 8.60 -21.51
CA ASP A 34 14.16 7.26 -21.18
C ASP A 34 13.00 6.36 -20.71
N GLN A 35 13.29 5.06 -20.66
CA GLN A 35 12.30 4.04 -20.34
C GLN A 35 11.80 4.14 -18.89
N GLU A 36 12.69 4.42 -17.92
CA GLU A 36 12.32 4.49 -16.52
C GLU A 36 11.45 5.72 -16.23
N THR A 37 11.83 6.87 -16.78
CA THR A 37 11.05 8.10 -16.63
C THR A 37 9.66 8.01 -17.29
N LEU A 38 9.57 7.34 -18.46
CA LEU A 38 8.31 7.22 -19.19
C LEU A 38 7.32 6.29 -18.49
N GLY A 39 7.79 5.15 -18.00
CA GLY A 39 6.89 4.14 -17.41
C GLY A 39 7.62 3.00 -16.72
N GLY A 40 8.72 3.31 -16.02
CA GLY A 40 9.44 2.36 -15.18
C GLY A 40 8.71 2.04 -13.88
N ALA A 41 9.28 1.13 -13.13
CA ALA A 41 8.71 0.64 -11.89
C ALA A 41 8.50 1.76 -10.85
N ASN A 42 9.46 2.66 -10.69
CA ASN A 42 9.35 3.82 -9.79
C ASN A 42 8.27 4.79 -10.25
N THR A 43 8.23 5.13 -11.54
CA THR A 43 7.22 6.02 -12.11
C THR A 43 5.81 5.52 -11.81
N HIS A 44 5.55 4.23 -12.01
CA HIS A 44 4.23 3.65 -11.79
C HIS A 44 3.91 3.37 -10.32
N SER A 45 4.89 3.12 -9.48
CA SER A 45 4.65 2.84 -8.05
C SER A 45 4.55 4.09 -7.19
N ALA A 46 5.21 5.20 -7.57
CA ALA A 46 5.36 6.36 -6.70
C ALA A 46 4.78 7.67 -7.28
N ILE A 47 4.75 7.82 -8.61
CA ILE A 47 4.25 9.04 -9.26
C ILE A 47 2.83 8.83 -9.77
N SER A 48 2.60 7.86 -10.67
CA SER A 48 1.27 7.62 -11.23
C SER A 48 0.34 6.81 -10.33
N GLY A 49 0.91 6.07 -9.36
CA GLY A 49 0.14 5.24 -8.45
C GLY A 49 -0.63 4.10 -9.12
N THR A 50 -0.31 3.72 -10.35
CA THR A 50 -1.01 2.64 -11.08
C THR A 50 -0.65 1.26 -10.55
N VAL A 51 0.56 1.08 -10.04
CA VAL A 51 1.06 -0.19 -9.48
C VAL A 51 0.65 -0.33 -8.02
N ASP A 52 0.17 -1.52 -7.64
CA ASP A 52 -0.21 -1.81 -6.26
C ASP A 52 0.97 -2.26 -5.39
N TYR A 53 1.88 -3.04 -5.97
CA TYR A 53 3.06 -3.58 -5.26
C TYR A 53 4.29 -3.50 -6.15
N HIS A 54 5.38 -2.95 -5.59
CA HIS A 54 6.69 -2.86 -6.22
C HIS A 54 7.65 -3.77 -5.47
N GLU A 55 8.18 -4.78 -6.17
CA GLU A 55 9.07 -5.78 -5.60
C GLU A 55 10.46 -5.69 -6.26
N LYS A 56 11.49 -6.09 -5.51
CA LYS A 56 12.89 -5.94 -5.95
C LYS A 56 13.30 -6.94 -7.06
N ASP A 57 12.66 -8.12 -7.09
CA ASP A 57 13.01 -9.21 -7.99
C ASP A 57 11.80 -10.14 -8.22
N ASP A 58 11.94 -11.04 -9.19
CA ASP A 58 10.89 -11.99 -9.58
C ASP A 58 10.51 -12.93 -8.42
N ILE A 59 11.47 -13.33 -7.58
CA ILE A 59 11.23 -14.24 -6.46
C ILE A 59 10.33 -13.55 -5.42
N SER A 60 10.65 -12.31 -5.04
CA SER A 60 9.84 -11.52 -4.12
C SER A 60 8.45 -11.20 -4.70
N ALA A 61 8.35 -10.97 -6.02
CA ALA A 61 7.07 -10.78 -6.69
C ALA A 61 6.20 -12.04 -6.64
N LEU A 62 6.77 -13.22 -6.87
CA LEU A 62 6.05 -14.50 -6.75
C LEU A 62 5.61 -14.77 -5.31
N ASP A 63 6.46 -14.48 -4.31
CA ASP A 63 6.10 -14.62 -2.91
C ASP A 63 5.01 -13.61 -2.49
N LYS A 64 5.05 -12.39 -3.02
CA LYS A 64 3.98 -11.43 -2.85
C LYS A 64 2.67 -11.95 -3.47
N ALA A 65 2.71 -12.47 -4.68
CA ALA A 65 1.53 -13.04 -5.34
C ALA A 65 0.91 -14.18 -4.52
N LYS A 66 1.74 -15.11 -4.00
CA LYS A 66 1.27 -16.18 -3.08
C LYS A 66 0.58 -15.61 -1.84
N LYS A 67 1.19 -14.60 -1.19
CA LYS A 67 0.61 -13.93 -0.01
C LYS A 67 -0.72 -13.26 -0.33
N LEU A 68 -0.84 -12.58 -1.47
CA LEU A 68 -2.09 -11.95 -1.89
C LEU A 68 -3.19 -12.99 -2.11
N LEU A 69 -2.89 -14.12 -2.75
CA LEU A 69 -3.84 -15.21 -2.97
C LEU A 69 -4.37 -15.82 -1.67
N THR A 70 -3.59 -15.83 -0.58
CA THR A 70 -4.08 -16.34 0.72
C THR A 70 -5.17 -15.47 1.36
N SER A 71 -5.29 -14.22 0.93
CA SER A 71 -6.34 -13.30 1.41
C SER A 71 -7.61 -13.34 0.56
N VAL A 72 -7.57 -13.98 -0.63
CA VAL A 72 -8.72 -14.09 -1.51
C VAL A 72 -9.65 -15.20 -1.07
N ASN A 73 -10.93 -14.88 -0.88
CA ASN A 73 -11.96 -15.86 -0.56
C ASN A 73 -12.53 -16.48 -1.85
N PHE A 74 -11.92 -17.54 -2.35
CA PHE A 74 -12.34 -18.24 -3.57
C PHE A 74 -13.74 -18.88 -3.47
N LYS A 75 -14.21 -19.21 -2.25
CA LYS A 75 -15.49 -19.92 -2.05
C LYS A 75 -16.71 -19.02 -2.06
N LYS A 76 -16.55 -17.69 -2.16
CA LYS A 76 -17.65 -16.69 -2.12
C LYS A 76 -18.72 -16.99 -1.05
N THR A 77 -18.32 -17.61 0.06
CA THR A 77 -19.20 -17.90 1.19
C THR A 77 -19.64 -16.60 1.83
N LYS A 78 -20.90 -16.55 2.29
CA LYS A 78 -21.43 -15.37 3.00
C LYS A 78 -20.66 -15.04 4.30
N PHE A 79 -19.91 -15.99 4.82
CA PHE A 79 -19.19 -15.87 6.07
C PHE A 79 -17.69 -15.97 5.82
N ILE A 80 -16.95 -15.02 6.38
CA ILE A 80 -15.49 -15.07 6.44
C ILE A 80 -15.16 -16.07 7.55
N HIS A 81 -14.48 -17.17 7.19
CA HIS A 81 -13.98 -18.10 8.19
C HIS A 81 -12.68 -17.55 8.79
N PRO A 82 -12.60 -17.41 10.14
CA PRO A 82 -11.35 -17.02 10.78
C PRO A 82 -10.30 -18.10 10.54
N GLY A 83 -9.08 -17.65 10.26
CA GLY A 83 -7.89 -18.49 10.34
C GLY A 83 -7.45 -18.68 11.79
N GLU A 84 -6.28 -19.27 11.99
CA GLU A 84 -5.65 -19.33 13.30
C GLU A 84 -5.31 -17.90 13.78
N SER A 85 -5.78 -17.56 14.99
CA SER A 85 -5.42 -16.30 15.64
C SER A 85 -4.01 -16.39 16.21
N LYS A 86 -3.19 -15.36 15.96
CA LYS A 86 -1.82 -15.25 16.46
C LYS A 86 -1.64 -13.96 17.24
N ASN A 87 -0.89 -14.01 18.32
CA ASN A 87 -0.54 -12.80 19.04
C ASN A 87 0.40 -11.93 18.21
N PRO A 88 0.32 -10.59 18.31
CA PRO A 88 1.36 -9.72 17.80
C PRO A 88 2.73 -10.07 18.35
N ARG A 89 3.78 -9.88 17.58
CA ARG A 89 5.17 -10.10 18.03
C ARG A 89 5.65 -9.03 19.00
N PHE A 90 5.04 -7.86 18.95
CA PHE A 90 5.35 -6.75 19.84
C PHE A 90 4.32 -6.66 20.96
N SER A 91 4.78 -6.35 22.17
CA SER A 91 3.91 -6.16 23.34
C SER A 91 3.02 -4.93 23.15
N LYS A 92 1.75 -5.05 23.52
CA LYS A 92 0.78 -3.94 23.50
C LYS A 92 1.18 -2.82 24.48
N GLU A 93 1.83 -3.15 25.57
CA GLU A 93 2.31 -2.19 26.56
C GLU A 93 3.38 -1.26 25.97
N SER A 94 4.12 -1.72 24.97
CA SER A 94 5.14 -0.93 24.27
C SER A 94 4.56 0.17 23.36
N ILE A 95 3.23 0.26 23.19
CA ILE A 95 2.60 1.33 22.39
C ILE A 95 2.96 2.72 22.97
N ILE A 96 2.97 2.86 24.28
CA ILE A 96 3.28 4.15 24.95
C ILE A 96 4.68 4.66 24.58
N SER A 97 5.64 3.75 24.39
CA SER A 97 7.02 4.11 24.03
C SER A 97 7.19 4.61 22.59
N LEU A 98 6.14 4.52 21.77
CA LEU A 98 6.18 5.04 20.40
C LEU A 98 6.00 6.55 20.32
N PHE A 99 5.48 7.16 21.37
CA PHE A 99 5.21 8.59 21.42
C PHE A 99 6.40 9.33 22.03
N ASP A 100 7.00 10.22 21.23
CA ASP A 100 8.04 11.12 21.73
C ASP A 100 7.38 12.16 22.66
N PRO A 101 7.86 12.32 23.91
CA PRO A 101 7.35 13.35 24.83
C PRO A 101 7.45 14.78 24.29
N ILE A 102 8.43 15.05 23.42
CA ILE A 102 8.67 16.37 22.82
C ILE A 102 7.79 16.58 21.58
N SER A 103 7.57 15.52 20.79
CA SER A 103 6.80 15.56 19.56
C SER A 103 5.78 14.43 19.51
N PRO A 104 4.81 14.40 20.45
CA PRO A 104 3.89 13.25 20.59
C PRO A 104 3.00 13.01 19.37
N ASN A 105 2.87 14.01 18.51
CA ASN A 105 2.05 13.94 17.30
C ASN A 105 2.79 13.39 16.07
N GLN A 106 4.07 13.02 16.19
CA GLN A 106 4.87 12.47 15.10
C GLN A 106 5.29 11.04 15.41
N TYR A 107 4.44 10.09 15.06
CA TYR A 107 4.71 8.66 15.21
C TYR A 107 4.46 7.91 13.89
N ASP A 108 5.02 6.72 13.79
CA ASP A 108 4.76 5.82 12.67
C ASP A 108 3.54 4.94 12.96
N ILE A 109 2.47 5.12 12.19
CA ILE A 109 1.25 4.33 12.36
C ILE A 109 1.48 2.83 12.12
N ILE A 110 2.48 2.47 11.29
CA ILE A 110 2.82 1.07 11.03
C ILE A 110 3.27 0.36 12.32
N GLU A 111 3.97 1.07 13.20
CA GLU A 111 4.39 0.54 14.49
C GLU A 111 3.20 0.26 15.43
N ILE A 112 2.15 1.08 15.36
CA ILE A 112 0.90 0.82 16.09
C ILE A 112 0.18 -0.38 15.49
N ILE A 113 0.04 -0.43 14.16
CA ILE A 113 -0.59 -1.55 13.46
C ILE A 113 0.12 -2.86 13.81
N ALA A 114 1.45 -2.88 13.84
CA ALA A 114 2.24 -4.06 14.17
C ALA A 114 1.99 -4.61 15.60
N ARG A 115 1.46 -3.78 16.52
CA ARG A 115 1.11 -4.19 17.89
C ARG A 115 -0.35 -4.62 18.06
N ILE A 116 -1.13 -4.52 16.99
CA ILE A 116 -2.56 -4.84 17.00
C ILE A 116 -2.84 -6.09 16.18
N VAL A 117 -2.18 -6.26 15.04
CA VAL A 117 -2.48 -7.32 14.07
C VAL A 117 -1.75 -8.62 14.37
N ASP A 118 -2.35 -9.72 13.96
CA ASP A 118 -1.81 -11.06 14.14
C ASP A 118 -0.39 -11.19 13.54
N ASP A 119 0.53 -11.80 14.32
CA ASP A 119 1.93 -12.03 13.93
C ASP A 119 2.66 -10.74 13.49
N SER A 120 2.14 -9.56 13.84
CA SER A 120 2.61 -8.25 13.37
C SER A 120 2.74 -8.18 11.84
N CYS A 121 1.96 -8.97 11.13
CA CYS A 121 2.02 -9.12 9.68
C CYS A 121 1.04 -8.17 9.01
N PHE A 122 1.58 -7.14 8.37
CA PHE A 122 0.82 -6.14 7.61
C PHE A 122 1.31 -6.11 6.16
N ASN A 123 0.38 -6.24 5.22
CA ASN A 123 0.66 -6.19 3.80
C ASN A 123 0.23 -4.84 3.23
N GLU A 124 1.17 -3.89 3.18
CA GLU A 124 0.90 -2.52 2.76
C GLU A 124 0.61 -2.45 1.25
N PHE A 125 -0.45 -1.72 0.91
CA PHE A 125 -0.92 -1.42 -0.43
C PHE A 125 -0.36 -0.07 -0.89
N LYS A 126 0.21 0.00 -2.11
CA LYS A 126 0.79 1.22 -2.70
C LYS A 126 1.71 1.97 -1.74
N LYS A 127 2.69 1.27 -1.18
CA LYS A 127 3.61 1.80 -0.15
C LYS A 127 4.29 3.10 -0.55
N ASN A 128 4.64 3.25 -1.83
CA ASN A 128 5.39 4.39 -2.35
C ASN A 128 4.50 5.57 -2.79
N TYR A 129 3.19 5.39 -2.86
CA TYR A 129 2.21 6.38 -3.30
C TYR A 129 1.31 6.82 -2.17
N GLY A 130 0.96 8.12 -2.11
CA GLY A 130 0.04 8.66 -1.11
C GLY A 130 0.45 8.33 0.33
N LYS A 131 1.69 8.64 0.70
CA LYS A 131 2.36 8.18 1.93
C LYS A 131 1.73 8.71 3.22
N THR A 132 0.88 9.73 3.17
CA THR A 132 0.18 10.29 4.34
C THR A 132 -1.01 9.43 4.80
N LEU A 133 -1.44 8.48 3.97
CA LEU A 133 -2.34 7.39 4.37
C LEU A 133 -1.64 6.04 4.18
N VAL A 134 -1.75 5.20 5.19
CA VAL A 134 -1.29 3.80 5.16
C VAL A 134 -2.52 2.93 4.94
N CYS A 135 -2.52 2.19 3.84
CA CYS A 135 -3.56 1.24 3.50
C CYS A 135 -2.95 -0.15 3.36
N GLY A 136 -3.63 -1.19 3.81
CA GLY A 136 -3.12 -2.54 3.66
C GLY A 136 -4.00 -3.59 4.32
N THR A 137 -3.68 -4.85 4.08
CA THR A 137 -4.39 -6.00 4.62
C THR A 137 -3.61 -6.67 5.75
N ALA A 138 -4.34 -7.17 6.74
CA ALA A 138 -3.81 -7.90 7.88
C ALA A 138 -4.81 -8.97 8.36
N ARG A 139 -4.46 -9.66 9.43
CA ARG A 139 -5.41 -10.47 10.22
C ARG A 139 -5.52 -9.89 11.62
N LEU A 140 -6.72 -9.95 12.18
CA LEU A 140 -7.00 -9.57 13.56
C LEU A 140 -7.85 -10.67 14.19
N GLY A 141 -7.28 -11.40 15.16
CA GLY A 141 -7.94 -12.55 15.75
C GLY A 141 -8.28 -13.66 14.74
N GLY A 142 -7.44 -13.84 13.73
CA GLY A 142 -7.63 -14.77 12.62
C GLY A 142 -8.50 -14.23 11.47
N PHE A 143 -9.24 -13.13 11.66
CA PHE A 143 -10.09 -12.54 10.61
C PHE A 143 -9.28 -11.66 9.67
N PRO A 144 -9.46 -11.77 8.35
CA PRO A 144 -8.86 -10.82 7.42
C PRO A 144 -9.53 -9.46 7.56
N ILE A 145 -8.71 -8.41 7.64
CA ILE A 145 -9.16 -7.01 7.71
C ILE A 145 -8.38 -6.15 6.72
N GLY A 146 -9.02 -5.12 6.20
CA GLY A 146 -8.37 -4.00 5.54
C GLY A 146 -8.18 -2.86 6.54
N ILE A 147 -7.02 -2.24 6.57
CA ILE A 147 -6.70 -1.11 7.44
C ILE A 147 -6.50 0.13 6.59
N VAL A 148 -7.14 1.23 6.98
CA VAL A 148 -6.91 2.59 6.45
C VAL A 148 -6.56 3.47 7.63
N ALA A 149 -5.33 4.00 7.66
CA ALA A 149 -4.81 4.71 8.81
C ALA A 149 -4.04 5.97 8.41
N ASN A 150 -4.15 7.04 9.21
CA ASN A 150 -3.36 8.25 8.99
C ASN A 150 -1.92 8.03 9.44
N GLN A 151 -0.96 8.40 8.56
CA GLN A 151 0.44 8.50 8.94
C GLN A 151 0.69 9.86 9.61
N ARG A 152 1.31 9.86 10.80
CA ARG A 152 1.62 11.09 11.55
C ARG A 152 3.03 11.62 11.28
N LYS A 153 3.92 10.82 10.72
CA LYS A 153 5.23 11.30 10.27
C LYS A 153 5.08 12.26 9.09
N ILE A 154 5.93 13.28 9.06
CA ILE A 154 6.15 14.10 7.88
C ILE A 154 6.76 13.20 6.81
N GLN A 155 6.20 13.23 5.62
CA GLN A 155 6.64 12.45 4.46
C GLN A 155 7.24 13.37 3.39
N LYS A 156 8.04 12.79 2.52
CA LYS A 156 8.49 13.43 1.27
C LYS A 156 7.85 12.70 0.11
N ASN A 157 7.15 13.43 -0.75
CA ASN A 157 6.67 12.84 -2.01
C ASN A 157 7.83 12.76 -3.02
N GLU A 158 7.58 12.10 -4.15
CA GLU A 158 8.61 11.89 -5.18
C GLU A 158 9.04 13.18 -5.89
N LEU A 159 8.26 14.25 -5.77
CA LEU A 159 8.62 15.59 -6.25
C LEU A 159 9.48 16.37 -5.23
N GLY A 160 9.83 15.74 -4.10
CA GLY A 160 10.63 16.35 -3.03
C GLY A 160 9.85 17.31 -2.13
N GLN A 161 8.53 17.43 -2.30
CA GLN A 161 7.68 18.27 -1.47
C GLN A 161 7.42 17.60 -0.12
N LEU A 162 7.41 18.40 0.94
CA LEU A 162 7.07 17.90 2.28
C LEU A 162 5.55 17.82 2.44
N GLU A 163 5.08 16.68 2.90
CA GLU A 163 3.68 16.39 3.23
C GLU A 163 3.54 16.21 4.72
N MET A 164 2.62 16.95 5.31
CA MET A 164 2.38 16.91 6.76
C MET A 164 1.60 15.64 7.15
N GLY A 165 2.03 15.01 8.22
CA GLY A 165 1.30 13.89 8.82
C GLY A 165 -0.09 14.33 9.31
N GLY A 166 -1.06 13.42 9.24
CA GLY A 166 -2.45 13.69 9.61
C GLY A 166 -3.26 14.49 8.59
N VAL A 167 -2.66 14.85 7.44
CA VAL A 167 -3.34 15.53 6.33
C VAL A 167 -3.60 14.54 5.21
N ILE A 168 -4.79 14.59 4.63
CA ILE A 168 -5.17 13.79 3.46
C ILE A 168 -4.93 14.64 2.21
N TYR A 169 -4.00 14.20 1.36
CA TYR A 169 -3.71 14.80 0.06
C TYR A 169 -4.47 14.05 -1.06
N SER A 170 -4.48 14.59 -2.26
CA SER A 170 -5.22 14.00 -3.39
C SER A 170 -4.76 12.57 -3.72
N ASP A 171 -3.44 12.33 -3.74
CA ASP A 171 -2.85 11.02 -4.00
C ASP A 171 -3.18 10.00 -2.90
N SER A 172 -3.13 10.43 -1.64
CA SER A 172 -3.50 9.56 -0.51
C SER A 172 -5.01 9.27 -0.48
N ALA A 173 -5.85 10.23 -0.89
CA ALA A 173 -7.29 10.01 -1.05
C ALA A 173 -7.58 8.99 -2.16
N ASP A 174 -6.92 9.09 -3.32
CA ASP A 174 -7.05 8.14 -4.43
C ASP A 174 -6.59 6.73 -4.02
N LYS A 175 -5.47 6.62 -3.30
CA LYS A 175 -4.99 5.36 -2.72
C LYS A 175 -6.04 4.72 -1.82
N ALA A 176 -6.60 5.50 -0.88
CA ALA A 176 -7.60 5.01 0.05
C ALA A 176 -8.88 4.59 -0.67
N ALA A 177 -9.38 5.40 -1.61
CA ALA A 177 -10.57 5.09 -2.40
C ALA A 177 -10.42 3.76 -3.14
N ARG A 178 -9.30 3.57 -3.85
CA ARG A 178 -9.03 2.31 -4.55
C ARG A 178 -8.94 1.12 -3.59
N PHE A 179 -8.27 1.29 -2.45
CA PHE A 179 -8.14 0.23 -1.45
C PHE A 179 -9.49 -0.17 -0.85
N ILE A 180 -10.33 0.81 -0.50
CA ILE A 180 -11.68 0.59 0.03
C ILE A 180 -12.54 -0.16 -0.99
N MET A 181 -12.49 0.22 -2.26
CA MET A 181 -13.20 -0.47 -3.34
C MET A 181 -12.76 -1.93 -3.46
N ASN A 182 -11.45 -2.19 -3.41
CA ASN A 182 -10.91 -3.55 -3.45
C ASN A 182 -11.39 -4.39 -2.24
N CYS A 183 -11.32 -3.84 -1.03
CA CYS A 183 -11.82 -4.52 0.15
C CYS A 183 -13.34 -4.82 0.08
N ASN A 184 -14.12 -3.88 -0.44
CA ASN A 184 -15.56 -4.08 -0.64
C ASN A 184 -15.84 -5.20 -1.65
N GLN A 185 -15.11 -5.24 -2.76
CA GLN A 185 -15.21 -6.30 -3.77
C GLN A 185 -14.84 -7.68 -3.19
N ASP A 186 -13.77 -7.74 -2.41
CA ASP A 186 -13.26 -8.94 -1.75
C ASP A 186 -14.05 -9.29 -0.46
N ARG A 187 -14.99 -8.43 -0.05
CA ARG A 187 -15.78 -8.53 1.20
C ARG A 187 -14.91 -8.60 2.46
N ILE A 188 -13.82 -7.86 2.46
CA ILE A 188 -12.91 -7.73 3.60
C ILE A 188 -13.41 -6.56 4.46
N PRO A 189 -13.71 -6.76 5.77
CA PRO A 189 -14.10 -5.67 6.65
C PRO A 189 -12.97 -4.65 6.82
N LEU A 190 -13.35 -3.38 6.98
CA LEU A 190 -12.42 -2.26 7.09
C LEU A 190 -12.30 -1.79 8.54
N LEU A 191 -11.06 -1.57 8.96
CA LEU A 191 -10.69 -0.87 10.19
C LEU A 191 -10.09 0.49 9.81
N PHE A 192 -10.74 1.57 10.28
CA PHE A 192 -10.22 2.93 10.14
C PHE A 192 -9.52 3.35 11.44
N ILE A 193 -8.28 3.81 11.33
CA ILE A 193 -7.52 4.37 12.46
C ILE A 193 -7.24 5.83 12.13
N HIS A 194 -8.04 6.72 12.72
CA HIS A 194 -8.02 8.13 12.39
C HIS A 194 -7.26 8.94 13.44
N ASP A 195 -6.29 9.71 12.97
CA ASP A 195 -5.62 10.77 13.69
C ASP A 195 -5.32 11.90 12.68
N VAL A 196 -6.34 12.69 12.40
CA VAL A 196 -6.33 13.78 11.42
C VAL A 196 -6.17 15.13 12.11
N ASN A 197 -5.61 16.09 11.37
CA ASN A 197 -5.51 17.49 11.79
C ASN A 197 -6.77 18.25 11.39
#